data_2d21cc3350c6c07a7081f1ae821fc409
#
_entry.id   2d21cc3350c6c07a7081f1ae821fc409
#
_cell.length_a   1.000
_cell.length_b   1.000
_cell.length_c   1.000
_cell.angle_alpha   90.00
_cell.angle_beta   90.00
_cell.angle_gamma   90.00
#
_symmetry.space_group_name_H-M   'P 1'
#
loop_
_entity.id
_entity.type
_entity.pdbx_description
1 polymer ?
#
loop_
_entity_poly.entity_id
_entity_poly.type
_entity_poly.pdbx_seq_one_letter_code
_entity_poly.pdbx_strand_id
1 'polypeptide(L)'
;ASLYASTAAYYLALASKGAERAHYAGLAKKAAYFALSWYYTWDVPFAPGQMLGDIGLKTRGWGNVSVENNHIDVFIFDFADVLRWLSKEYNEPRFADFAAVISSSMRQLLPYEGHQCGIAKKGYYPEVVQHTNWDYGKNGKGYYNHIFAPGWVVASLWELLSPGRPEEFIGR
;
A
#
# COMPACT_ATOMS: atom_id res chain seq x y z
N ALA A 1 11.82 -0.44 -0.13
CA ALA A 1 12.88 -0.81 0.83
C ALA A 1 12.49 -0.50 2.28
N SER A 2 12.06 0.73 2.59
CA SER A 2 11.73 1.15 3.97
C SER A 2 10.53 0.40 4.57
N LEU A 3 9.54 0.10 3.75
CA LEU A 3 8.38 -0.70 4.14
C LEU A 3 8.82 -2.09 4.62
N TYR A 4 9.64 -2.78 3.83
CA TYR A 4 10.15 -4.10 4.20
C TYR A 4 11.08 -4.07 5.41
N ALA A 5 11.81 -2.98 5.66
CA ALA A 5 12.59 -2.82 6.87
C ALA A 5 11.69 -2.76 8.12
N SER A 6 10.55 -2.07 8.02
CA SER A 6 9.55 -2.04 9.10
C SER A 6 8.94 -3.42 9.34
N THR A 7 8.57 -4.12 8.27
CA THR A 7 8.00 -5.47 8.34
C THR A 7 9.01 -6.47 8.93
N ALA A 8 10.27 -6.44 8.50
CA ALA A 8 11.31 -7.30 9.06
C ALA A 8 11.52 -7.06 10.57
N ALA A 9 11.59 -5.79 10.97
CA ALA A 9 11.74 -5.45 12.38
C ALA A 9 10.50 -5.85 13.21
N TYR A 10 9.31 -5.75 12.65
CA TYR A 10 8.08 -6.25 13.24
C TYR A 10 8.15 -7.77 13.53
N TYR A 11 8.52 -8.58 12.54
CA TYR A 11 8.66 -10.03 12.74
C TYR A 11 9.75 -10.38 13.78
N LEU A 12 10.87 -9.65 13.76
CA LEU A 12 11.91 -9.82 14.80
C LEU A 12 11.38 -9.46 16.18
N ALA A 13 10.57 -8.40 16.30
CA ALA A 13 9.95 -8.05 17.57
C ALA A 13 8.99 -9.15 18.08
N LEU A 14 8.21 -9.76 17.18
CA LEU A 14 7.33 -10.86 17.54
C LEU A 14 8.09 -12.11 17.98
N ALA A 15 9.25 -12.37 17.39
CA ALA A 15 10.10 -13.53 17.70
C ALA A 15 11.00 -13.33 18.92
N SER A 16 11.17 -12.11 19.42
CA SER A 16 12.09 -11.75 20.51
C SER A 16 11.34 -11.48 21.81
N LYS A 17 12.09 -11.38 22.93
CA LYS A 17 11.56 -11.08 24.28
C LYS A 17 12.37 -9.97 24.94
N GLY A 18 11.80 -9.37 25.98
CA GLY A 18 12.49 -8.39 26.82
C GLY A 18 13.07 -7.19 26.06
N ALA A 19 14.32 -6.83 26.33
CA ALA A 19 14.99 -5.69 25.76
C ALA A 19 15.18 -5.81 24.23
N GLU A 20 15.42 -7.01 23.74
CA GLU A 20 15.56 -7.27 22.30
C GLU A 20 14.25 -7.00 21.56
N ARG A 21 13.11 -7.47 22.09
CA ARG A 21 11.79 -7.18 21.56
C ARG A 21 11.54 -5.67 21.50
N ALA A 22 11.84 -4.96 22.58
CA ALA A 22 11.67 -3.52 22.64
C ALA A 22 12.55 -2.77 21.61
N HIS A 23 13.77 -3.25 21.39
CA HIS A 23 14.67 -2.72 20.37
C HIS A 23 14.07 -2.86 18.96
N TYR A 24 13.64 -4.06 18.58
CA TYR A 24 13.06 -4.30 17.26
C TYR A 24 11.72 -3.60 17.07
N ALA A 25 10.89 -3.52 18.11
CA ALA A 25 9.67 -2.72 18.06
C ALA A 25 9.95 -1.25 17.78
N GLY A 26 10.98 -0.68 18.42
CA GLY A 26 11.43 0.70 18.14
C GLY A 26 11.94 0.88 16.71
N LEU A 27 12.66 -0.09 16.16
CA LEU A 27 13.10 -0.06 14.76
C LEU A 27 11.92 -0.15 13.80
N ALA A 28 10.96 -1.04 14.06
CA ALA A 28 9.75 -1.16 13.24
C ALA A 28 8.99 0.16 13.18
N LYS A 29 8.81 0.84 14.32
CA LYS A 29 8.17 2.15 14.40
C LYS A 29 8.91 3.22 13.61
N LYS A 30 10.23 3.33 13.75
CA LYS A 30 11.05 4.31 13.02
C LYS A 30 10.99 4.08 11.52
N ALA A 31 11.13 2.83 11.09
CA ALA A 31 11.04 2.47 9.67
C ALA A 31 9.63 2.69 9.11
N ALA A 32 8.58 2.48 9.91
CA ALA A 32 7.20 2.77 9.51
C ALA A 32 7.00 4.28 9.27
N TYR A 33 7.47 5.14 10.14
CA TYR A 33 7.39 6.59 9.91
C TYR A 33 8.12 7.01 8.63
N PHE A 34 9.29 6.46 8.39
CA PHE A 34 10.00 6.73 7.15
C PHE A 34 9.25 6.20 5.93
N ALA A 35 8.69 4.98 6.00
CA ALA A 35 7.86 4.44 4.93
C ALA A 35 6.64 5.31 4.64
N LEU A 36 5.96 5.78 5.70
CA LEU A 36 4.77 6.63 5.57
C LEU A 36 5.06 7.99 4.93
N SER A 37 6.31 8.48 4.96
CA SER A 37 6.68 9.70 4.25
C SER A 37 6.56 9.60 2.73
N TRP A 38 6.45 8.38 2.18
CA TRP A 38 6.21 8.10 0.77
C TRP A 38 4.74 7.90 0.42
N TYR A 39 3.84 8.02 1.40
CA TYR A 39 2.41 7.81 1.21
C TYR A 39 1.65 9.13 1.17
N TYR A 40 0.66 9.19 0.31
CA TYR A 40 -0.26 10.31 0.32
C TYR A 40 -1.21 10.24 1.52
N THR A 41 -1.22 11.30 2.31
CA THR A 41 -2.16 11.49 3.42
C THR A 41 -3.35 12.36 3.02
N TRP A 42 -3.35 12.89 1.82
CA TRP A 42 -4.41 13.69 1.21
C TRP A 42 -4.65 13.25 -0.24
N ASP A 43 -5.76 13.71 -0.83
CA ASP A 43 -6.04 13.45 -2.23
C ASP A 43 -5.36 14.50 -3.10
N VAL A 44 -4.41 14.07 -3.91
CA VAL A 44 -3.74 14.90 -4.91
C VAL A 44 -4.72 15.11 -6.08
N PRO A 45 -4.97 16.36 -6.49
CA PRO A 45 -5.81 16.60 -7.66
C PRO A 45 -5.11 16.14 -8.94
N PHE A 46 -5.85 15.47 -9.80
CA PHE A 46 -5.38 15.14 -11.14
C PHE A 46 -5.62 16.30 -12.09
N ALA A 47 -4.75 16.47 -13.08
CA ALA A 47 -4.95 17.41 -14.14
C ALA A 47 -6.18 17.02 -15.00
N PRO A 48 -6.90 17.98 -15.59
CA PRO A 48 -8.02 17.67 -16.47
C PRO A 48 -7.62 16.73 -17.61
N GLY A 49 -8.45 15.73 -17.87
CA GLY A 49 -8.19 14.73 -18.93
C GLY A 49 -7.24 13.61 -18.53
N GLN A 50 -6.75 13.59 -17.30
CA GLN A 50 -6.02 12.44 -16.77
C GLN A 50 -6.97 11.28 -16.44
N MET A 51 -6.62 10.09 -16.87
CA MET A 51 -7.49 8.90 -16.73
C MET A 51 -7.87 8.63 -15.28
N LEU A 52 -6.94 8.76 -14.35
CA LEU A 52 -7.22 8.53 -12.92
C LEU A 52 -8.17 9.58 -12.34
N GLY A 53 -8.09 10.81 -12.84
CA GLY A 53 -9.05 11.87 -12.50
C GLY A 53 -10.45 11.58 -13.08
N ASP A 54 -10.51 11.14 -14.33
CA ASP A 54 -11.77 10.83 -15.03
C ASP A 54 -12.54 9.70 -14.34
N ILE A 55 -11.85 8.72 -13.74
CA ILE A 55 -12.46 7.64 -12.95
C ILE A 55 -12.66 8.01 -11.47
N GLY A 56 -12.29 9.21 -11.07
CA GLY A 56 -12.49 9.71 -9.70
C GLY A 56 -11.57 9.06 -8.65
N LEU A 57 -10.40 8.53 -9.04
CA LEU A 57 -9.46 7.93 -8.11
C LEU A 57 -9.04 8.93 -7.02
N LYS A 58 -8.93 8.44 -5.79
CA LYS A 58 -8.40 9.17 -4.64
C LYS A 58 -7.02 8.63 -4.29
N THR A 59 -6.02 9.50 -4.17
CA THR A 59 -4.62 9.10 -3.93
C THR A 59 -4.32 8.79 -2.47
N ARG A 60 -5.13 9.25 -1.55
CA ARG A 60 -4.93 9.04 -0.11
C ARG A 60 -4.80 7.54 0.21
N GLY A 61 -3.73 7.18 0.90
CA GLY A 61 -3.41 5.79 1.22
C GLY A 61 -2.58 5.06 0.17
N TRP A 62 -2.21 5.72 -0.92
CA TRP A 62 -1.31 5.18 -1.93
C TRP A 62 0.14 5.54 -1.63
N GLY A 63 1.07 4.63 -1.92
CA GLY A 63 2.49 4.84 -1.78
C GLY A 63 3.18 5.08 -3.12
N ASN A 64 4.22 5.90 -3.12
CA ASN A 64 5.09 6.08 -4.27
C ASN A 64 6.21 5.05 -4.29
N VAL A 65 6.51 4.51 -5.46
CA VAL A 65 7.56 3.48 -5.64
C VAL A 65 8.92 4.11 -5.85
N SER A 66 9.00 5.21 -6.56
CA SER A 66 10.25 5.77 -7.05
C SER A 66 10.41 7.26 -6.72
N VAL A 67 11.66 7.71 -6.78
CA VAL A 67 12.02 9.13 -6.64
C VAL A 67 11.48 10.00 -7.78
N GLU A 68 11.11 9.40 -8.88
CA GLU A 68 10.53 10.09 -10.04
C GLU A 68 9.08 10.49 -9.81
N ASN A 69 8.48 10.00 -8.78
CA ASN A 69 7.15 10.42 -8.30
C ASN A 69 6.00 10.16 -9.27
N ASN A 70 6.18 9.24 -10.18
CA ASN A 70 5.25 8.99 -11.26
C ASN A 70 4.46 7.68 -11.12
N HIS A 71 4.81 6.86 -10.13
CA HIS A 71 4.15 5.59 -9.89
C HIS A 71 3.48 5.56 -8.52
N ILE A 72 2.21 5.19 -8.51
CA ILE A 72 1.52 4.76 -7.30
C ILE A 72 1.60 3.24 -7.28
N ASP A 73 2.28 2.71 -6.27
CA ASP A 73 2.43 1.27 -6.09
C ASP A 73 1.23 0.70 -5.35
N VAL A 74 0.78 -0.44 -5.81
CA VAL A 74 -0.31 -1.20 -5.16
C VAL A 74 0.23 -2.25 -4.17
N PHE A 75 1.54 -2.38 -4.05
CA PHE A 75 2.18 -3.35 -3.17
C PHE A 75 2.37 -2.80 -1.77
N ILE A 76 1.49 -3.17 -0.89
CA ILE A 76 1.58 -2.80 0.52
C ILE A 76 1.51 -4.05 1.40
N PHE A 77 1.90 -5.16 0.91
CA PHE A 77 1.89 -6.45 1.61
C PHE A 77 1.55 -6.32 3.11
N ASP A 78 2.31 -6.87 4.01
CA ASP A 78 2.04 -6.91 5.46
C ASP A 78 2.04 -5.55 6.17
N PHE A 79 2.21 -4.43 5.45
CA PHE A 79 2.42 -3.14 6.10
C PHE A 79 1.19 -2.64 6.86
N ALA A 80 0.00 -3.02 6.41
CA ALA A 80 -1.23 -2.69 7.16
C ALA A 80 -1.28 -3.41 8.51
N ASP A 81 -0.79 -4.64 8.58
CA ASP A 81 -0.70 -5.38 9.84
C ASP A 81 0.36 -4.81 10.76
N VAL A 82 1.53 -4.44 10.22
CA VAL A 82 2.56 -3.71 10.98
C VAL A 82 1.97 -2.44 11.60
N LEU A 83 1.24 -1.64 10.83
CA LEU A 83 0.61 -0.42 11.33
C LEU A 83 -0.43 -0.70 12.42
N ARG A 84 -1.28 -1.71 12.26
CA ARG A 84 -2.25 -2.09 13.29
C ARG A 84 -1.58 -2.56 14.56
N TRP A 85 -0.50 -3.32 14.43
CA TRP A 85 0.31 -3.76 15.57
C TRP A 85 0.99 -2.57 16.27
N LEU A 86 1.63 -1.66 15.52
CA LEU A 86 2.24 -0.44 16.06
C LEU A 86 1.24 0.44 16.79
N SER A 87 0.01 0.52 16.29
CA SER A 87 -1.08 1.24 16.96
C SER A 87 -1.33 0.72 18.36
N LYS A 88 -1.38 -0.60 18.52
CA LYS A 88 -1.58 -1.26 19.82
C LYS A 88 -0.35 -1.14 20.71
N GLU A 89 0.84 -1.45 20.16
CA GLU A 89 2.11 -1.48 20.89
C GLU A 89 2.47 -0.14 21.51
N TYR A 90 2.17 0.95 20.82
CA TYR A 90 2.54 2.31 21.25
C TYR A 90 1.34 3.18 21.64
N ASN A 91 0.13 2.63 21.64
CA ASN A 91 -1.11 3.38 21.87
C ASN A 91 -1.23 4.62 20.96
N GLU A 92 -0.92 4.43 19.66
CA GLU A 92 -0.99 5.49 18.65
C GLU A 92 -2.08 5.18 17.62
N PRO A 93 -3.32 5.64 17.81
CA PRO A 93 -4.47 5.30 16.93
C PRO A 93 -4.26 5.62 15.47
N ARG A 94 -3.52 6.68 15.15
CA ARG A 94 -3.23 7.12 13.78
C ARG A 94 -2.64 6.04 12.88
N PHE A 95 -1.90 5.08 13.44
CA PHE A 95 -1.40 3.96 12.65
C PHE A 95 -2.53 3.03 12.19
N ALA A 96 -3.48 2.72 13.07
CA ALA A 96 -4.64 1.91 12.70
C ALA A 96 -5.56 2.65 11.71
N ASP A 97 -5.76 3.96 11.92
CA ASP A 97 -6.54 4.80 11.02
C ASP A 97 -5.93 4.80 9.61
N PHE A 98 -4.62 4.95 9.52
CA PHE A 98 -3.96 4.95 8.22
C PHE A 98 -3.93 3.55 7.57
N ALA A 99 -3.83 2.47 8.35
CA ALA A 99 -4.00 1.11 7.85
C ALA A 99 -5.40 0.91 7.22
N ALA A 100 -6.44 1.48 7.83
CA ALA A 100 -7.79 1.46 7.28
C ALA A 100 -7.90 2.26 5.97
N VAL A 101 -7.25 3.43 5.92
CA VAL A 101 -7.18 4.26 4.70
C VAL A 101 -6.49 3.49 3.57
N ILE A 102 -5.33 2.88 3.81
CA ILE A 102 -4.61 2.05 2.83
C ILE A 102 -5.52 0.92 2.32
N SER A 103 -6.11 0.16 3.23
CA SER A 103 -6.96 -0.99 2.88
C SER A 103 -8.19 -0.57 2.06
N SER A 104 -8.75 0.59 2.33
CA SER A 104 -9.86 1.16 1.55
C SER A 104 -9.39 1.59 0.16
N SER A 105 -8.28 2.33 0.09
CA SER A 105 -7.75 2.87 -1.16
C SER A 105 -7.34 1.79 -2.15
N MET A 106 -6.79 0.69 -1.68
CA MET A 106 -6.41 -0.44 -2.54
C MET A 106 -7.59 -1.03 -3.32
N ARG A 107 -8.81 -0.88 -2.85
CA ARG A 107 -10.01 -1.40 -3.53
C ARG A 107 -10.43 -0.60 -4.75
N GLN A 108 -9.97 0.64 -4.89
CA GLN A 108 -10.39 1.53 -5.98
C GLN A 108 -10.04 1.00 -7.36
N LEU A 109 -8.98 0.21 -7.46
CA LEU A 109 -8.50 -0.34 -8.74
C LEU A 109 -8.95 -1.78 -8.99
N LEU A 110 -9.85 -2.33 -8.16
CA LEU A 110 -10.43 -3.64 -8.43
C LEU A 110 -11.30 -3.56 -9.69
N PRO A 111 -10.93 -4.28 -10.76
CA PRO A 111 -11.72 -4.28 -11.99
C PRO A 111 -13.00 -5.12 -11.83
N TYR A 112 -14.12 -4.48 -12.02
CA TYR A 112 -15.43 -5.14 -12.10
C TYR A 112 -16.18 -4.66 -13.34
N GLU A 113 -17.36 -5.20 -13.61
CA GLU A 113 -18.15 -4.82 -14.77
C GLU A 113 -18.54 -3.34 -14.71
N GLY A 114 -18.24 -2.60 -15.78
CA GLY A 114 -18.43 -1.16 -15.82
C GLY A 114 -17.30 -0.33 -15.19
N HIS A 115 -16.32 -0.98 -14.54
CA HIS A 115 -15.16 -0.31 -13.94
C HIS A 115 -13.87 -1.08 -14.29
N GLN A 116 -13.56 -1.13 -15.58
CA GLN A 116 -12.37 -1.83 -16.09
C GLN A 116 -11.23 -0.88 -16.41
N CYS A 117 -11.41 0.39 -16.18
CA CYS A 117 -10.39 1.45 -16.31
C CYS A 117 -9.68 1.43 -17.67
N GLY A 118 -10.38 1.00 -18.71
CA GLY A 118 -9.95 1.00 -20.10
C GLY A 118 -8.95 -0.10 -20.50
N ILE A 119 -8.33 -0.78 -19.56
CA ILE A 119 -7.27 -1.76 -19.85
C ILE A 119 -7.36 -3.07 -19.07
N ALA A 120 -8.03 -3.07 -17.93
CA ALA A 120 -8.12 -4.23 -17.08
C ALA A 120 -9.29 -5.15 -17.47
N LYS A 121 -9.11 -6.44 -17.27
CA LYS A 121 -10.20 -7.42 -17.30
C LYS A 121 -10.69 -7.65 -15.87
N LYS A 122 -11.90 -8.14 -15.70
CA LYS A 122 -12.41 -8.59 -14.39
C LYS A 122 -11.38 -9.48 -13.69
N GLY A 123 -11.06 -9.18 -12.43
CA GLY A 123 -10.11 -9.95 -11.63
C GLY A 123 -8.64 -9.66 -11.89
N TYR A 124 -8.31 -8.76 -12.80
CA TYR A 124 -6.94 -8.34 -13.06
C TYR A 124 -6.66 -7.03 -12.35
N TYR A 125 -5.96 -7.08 -11.23
CA TYR A 125 -5.54 -5.91 -10.49
C TYR A 125 -4.21 -5.40 -11.05
N PRO A 126 -4.06 -4.09 -11.33
CA PRO A 126 -2.82 -3.54 -11.86
C PRO A 126 -1.71 -3.52 -10.81
N GLU A 127 -0.48 -3.71 -11.25
CA GLU A 127 0.71 -3.62 -10.38
C GLU A 127 0.96 -2.19 -9.92
N VAL A 128 0.97 -1.26 -10.85
CA VAL A 128 1.14 0.17 -10.59
C VAL A 128 0.20 0.99 -11.45
N VAL A 129 -0.07 2.20 -11.01
CA VAL A 129 -0.75 3.21 -11.81
C VAL A 129 0.12 4.45 -11.93
N GLN A 130 0.08 5.08 -13.08
CA GLN A 130 0.84 6.29 -13.37
C GLN A 130 -0.06 7.50 -13.25
N HIS A 131 0.33 8.49 -12.48
CA HIS A 131 -0.54 9.58 -12.05
C HIS A 131 -0.03 10.97 -12.43
N THR A 132 1.09 11.06 -13.13
CA THR A 132 1.67 12.34 -13.54
C THR A 132 1.69 12.51 -15.06
N ASN A 133 1.83 13.75 -15.49
CA ASN A 133 2.00 14.08 -16.91
C ASN A 133 3.27 13.48 -17.54
N TRP A 134 4.23 13.11 -16.71
CA TRP A 134 5.45 12.44 -17.15
C TRP A 134 5.15 11.11 -17.83
N ASP A 135 4.09 10.48 -17.40
CA ASP A 135 3.66 9.18 -17.90
C ASP A 135 2.54 9.29 -18.94
N TYR A 136 2.65 10.22 -19.82
CA TYR A 136 1.73 10.29 -20.95
C TYR A 136 1.73 9.01 -21.78
N GLY A 137 2.69 8.13 -21.54
CA GLY A 137 2.70 6.78 -22.04
C GLY A 137 2.22 6.70 -23.48
N LYS A 138 1.28 5.79 -23.70
CA LYS A 138 0.76 5.52 -25.04
C LYS A 138 -0.42 6.39 -25.45
N ASN A 139 -1.09 7.06 -24.55
CA ASN A 139 -2.35 7.77 -24.83
C ASN A 139 -2.37 9.23 -24.38
N GLY A 140 -1.28 9.75 -23.83
CA GLY A 140 -1.18 11.13 -23.37
C GLY A 140 -2.02 11.48 -22.13
N LYS A 141 -2.60 10.49 -21.44
CA LYS A 141 -3.54 10.70 -20.35
C LYS A 141 -3.16 10.02 -19.03
N GLY A 142 -1.94 9.49 -18.95
CA GLY A 142 -1.60 8.53 -17.92
C GLY A 142 -2.28 7.19 -18.17
N TYR A 143 -1.86 6.15 -17.50
CA TYR A 143 -2.44 4.82 -17.69
C TYR A 143 -2.17 3.91 -16.50
N TYR A 144 -2.95 2.86 -16.40
CA TYR A 144 -2.58 1.71 -15.59
C TYR A 144 -1.38 1.03 -16.22
N ASN A 145 -0.47 0.53 -15.40
CA ASN A 145 0.49 -0.42 -15.90
C ASN A 145 -0.26 -1.68 -16.35
N HIS A 146 -0.13 -1.99 -17.62
CA HIS A 146 -0.74 -3.18 -18.24
C HIS A 146 0.01 -4.48 -17.95
N ILE A 147 1.12 -4.40 -17.22
CA ILE A 147 1.82 -5.58 -16.73
C ILE A 147 1.03 -6.10 -15.54
N PHE A 148 0.31 -7.15 -15.78
CA PHE A 148 -0.45 -7.82 -14.75
C PHE A 148 0.32 -9.05 -14.29
N ALA A 149 0.64 -9.06 -13.01
CA ALA A 149 1.04 -10.27 -12.31
C ALA A 149 -0.13 -10.74 -11.44
N PRO A 150 -1.21 -11.28 -12.03
CA PRO A 150 -2.47 -11.49 -11.32
C PRO A 150 -2.32 -12.40 -10.11
N GLY A 151 -1.45 -13.40 -10.18
CA GLY A 151 -1.17 -14.26 -9.03
C GLY A 151 -0.56 -13.51 -7.86
N TRP A 152 0.44 -12.71 -8.12
CA TRP A 152 1.14 -11.93 -7.12
C TRP A 152 0.26 -10.83 -6.54
N VAL A 153 -0.33 -10.00 -7.38
CA VAL A 153 -1.12 -8.84 -6.95
C VAL A 153 -2.38 -9.28 -6.21
N VAL A 154 -3.06 -10.33 -6.68
CA VAL A 154 -4.23 -10.89 -6.01
C VAL A 154 -3.85 -11.51 -4.66
N ALA A 155 -2.73 -12.22 -4.57
CA ALA A 155 -2.22 -12.75 -3.31
C ALA A 155 -1.94 -11.64 -2.30
N SER A 156 -1.29 -10.56 -2.73
CA SER A 156 -0.98 -9.41 -1.88
C SER A 156 -2.23 -8.70 -1.39
N LEU A 157 -3.22 -8.52 -2.26
CA LEU A 157 -4.50 -7.95 -1.87
C LEU A 157 -5.24 -8.85 -0.88
N TRP A 158 -5.16 -10.16 -1.07
CA TRP A 158 -5.74 -11.13 -0.15
C TRP A 158 -5.09 -11.04 1.23
N GLU A 159 -3.77 -10.97 1.31
CA GLU A 159 -3.05 -10.78 2.56
C GLU A 159 -3.43 -9.48 3.26
N LEU A 160 -3.48 -8.37 2.52
CA LEU A 160 -3.90 -7.08 3.05
C LEU A 160 -5.30 -7.13 3.67
N LEU A 161 -6.20 -7.90 3.09
CA LEU A 161 -7.59 -8.02 3.54
C LEU A 161 -7.80 -9.13 4.61
N SER A 162 -6.75 -9.86 4.97
CA SER A 162 -6.76 -10.94 5.97
C SER A 162 -5.82 -10.63 7.14
N PRO A 163 -6.11 -9.62 7.96
CA PRO A 163 -5.21 -9.13 9.00
C PRO A 163 -5.06 -10.12 10.16
N GLY A 164 -3.93 -10.02 10.87
CA GLY A 164 -3.68 -10.73 12.14
C GLY A 164 -3.03 -12.09 11.99
N ARG A 165 -2.81 -12.60 10.78
CA ARG A 165 -2.19 -13.93 10.57
C ARG A 165 -0.81 -14.13 11.17
N PRO A 166 0.14 -13.16 11.09
CA PRO A 166 1.48 -13.37 11.65
C PRO A 166 1.46 -13.59 13.15
N GLU A 167 0.64 -12.84 13.88
CA GLU A 167 0.54 -12.96 15.34
C GLU A 167 -0.03 -14.31 15.76
N GLU A 168 -0.98 -14.85 14.99
CA GLU A 168 -1.53 -16.18 15.25
C GLU A 168 -0.51 -17.30 15.06
N PHE A 169 0.38 -17.16 14.08
CA PHE A 169 1.42 -18.16 13.79
C PHE A 169 2.58 -18.12 14.80
N ILE A 170 3.03 -16.95 15.18
CA ILE A 170 4.20 -16.76 16.06
C ILE A 170 3.81 -16.91 17.52
N GLY A 171 2.55 -16.68 17.86
CA GLY A 171 2.00 -16.85 19.21
C GLY A 171 1.70 -18.30 19.60
N ARG A 172 1.95 -19.26 18.72
CA ARG A 172 1.84 -20.71 18.98
C ARG A 172 3.22 -21.28 19.25
#